data_b688873c45a65dbd0eae3f843e514ced
#
_entry.id   b688873c45a65dbd0eae3f843e514ced
#
_cell.length_a   1.000
_cell.length_b   1.000
_cell.length_c   1.000
_cell.angle_alpha   90.00
_cell.angle_beta   90.00
_cell.angle_gamma   90.00
#
_symmetry.space_group_name_H-M   'P 1'
#
loop_
_entity.id
_entity.type
_entity.pdbx_description
1 polymer ?
#
loop_
_entity_poly.entity_id
_entity_poly.type
_entity_poly.pdbx_seq_one_letter_code
_entity_poly.pdbx_strand_id
1 'polypeptide(L)'
;MSLTETGKNRVNGTQTEALTNAFQGDLDLGAFLGRQEAFGLIAGRCSAAQAVCLRAIYEKQLYKKRCPDWDRFCREYLHISRPHVQHIIKLLNEFGPDYFELSQLTRVSAETYRAILPALQDQSLHVDGESIALVPANAARISAAVAGLRKAARAKPPKPAVPPQLSEKERLAALGRRCSEILDEFEHLAGSSRNSQELASLLVGLQTALDRIQLTI
;
A
#
# COMPACT_ATOMS: atom_id res chain seq x y z
N MET A 1 59.15 -2.45 -39.06
CA MET A 1 58.17 -1.37 -39.06
C MET A 1 56.79 -1.97 -39.16
N SER A 2 56.13 -2.11 -38.01
CA SER A 2 54.78 -2.61 -37.91
C SER A 2 54.14 -1.86 -36.78
N LEU A 3 53.28 -0.93 -37.10
CA LEU A 3 52.39 -0.24 -36.15
C LEU A 3 51.08 0.10 -36.88
N THR A 4 49.99 -0.07 -36.15
CA THR A 4 48.61 0.43 -36.41
C THR A 4 47.61 -0.56 -37.00
N GLU A 5 47.12 -1.50 -36.18
CA GLU A 5 45.82 -2.13 -36.45
C GLU A 5 45.00 -2.43 -35.19
N THR A 6 45.18 -1.70 -34.06
CA THR A 6 44.50 -2.01 -32.80
C THR A 6 43.35 -1.04 -32.45
N GLY A 7 43.12 0.00 -33.27
CA GLY A 7 42.15 1.07 -32.93
C GLY A 7 40.74 0.91 -33.54
N LYS A 8 40.57 0.10 -34.58
CA LYS A 8 39.29 0.05 -35.31
C LYS A 8 38.25 -0.92 -34.80
N ASN A 9 38.65 -1.91 -34.01
CA ASN A 9 37.73 -2.97 -33.55
C ASN A 9 36.96 -2.64 -32.25
N ARG A 10 37.41 -1.65 -31.46
CA ARG A 10 36.72 -1.27 -30.22
C ARG A 10 35.48 -0.38 -30.45
N VAL A 11 35.45 0.41 -31.48
CA VAL A 11 34.33 1.32 -31.77
C VAL A 11 33.12 0.57 -32.36
N ASN A 12 33.37 -0.52 -33.12
CA ASN A 12 32.28 -1.32 -33.70
C ASN A 12 31.55 -2.20 -32.67
N GLY A 13 32.24 -2.68 -31.63
CA GLY A 13 31.61 -3.50 -30.57
C GLY A 13 30.56 -2.72 -29.78
N THR A 14 30.89 -1.51 -29.36
CA THR A 14 29.99 -0.66 -28.56
C THR A 14 28.76 -0.20 -29.34
N GLN A 15 28.90 0.07 -30.62
CA GLN A 15 27.75 0.41 -31.46
C GLN A 15 26.83 -0.78 -31.74
N THR A 16 27.40 -1.96 -31.94
CA THR A 16 26.62 -3.20 -32.16
C THR A 16 25.86 -3.57 -30.91
N GLU A 17 26.49 -3.49 -29.73
CA GLU A 17 25.82 -3.75 -28.43
C GLU A 17 24.70 -2.73 -28.15
N ALA A 18 24.94 -1.46 -28.45
CA ALA A 18 23.92 -0.42 -28.28
C ALA A 18 22.72 -0.64 -29.22
N LEU A 19 22.94 -1.03 -30.45
CA LEU A 19 21.88 -1.37 -31.40
C LEU A 19 21.12 -2.64 -30.99
N THR A 20 21.81 -3.66 -30.53
CA THR A 20 21.18 -4.90 -30.05
C THR A 20 20.32 -4.64 -28.82
N ASN A 21 20.79 -3.86 -27.86
CA ASN A 21 20.04 -3.48 -26.67
C ASN A 21 18.82 -2.59 -27.00
N ALA A 22 18.97 -1.69 -27.99
CA ALA A 22 17.87 -0.86 -28.47
C ALA A 22 16.78 -1.71 -29.14
N PHE A 23 17.19 -2.66 -30.01
CA PHE A 23 16.28 -3.57 -30.70
C PHE A 23 15.56 -4.51 -29.72
N GLN A 24 16.28 -5.08 -28.74
CA GLN A 24 15.69 -5.91 -27.71
C GLN A 24 14.63 -5.15 -26.89
N GLY A 25 14.92 -3.89 -26.53
CA GLY A 25 13.96 -3.09 -25.79
C GLY A 25 12.72 -2.70 -26.61
N ASP A 26 12.81 -2.60 -27.95
CA ASP A 26 11.65 -2.37 -28.83
C ASP A 26 10.79 -3.64 -28.94
N LEU A 27 11.42 -4.82 -29.03
CA LEU A 27 10.73 -6.10 -28.96
C LEU A 27 10.02 -6.28 -27.61
N ASP A 28 10.68 -5.93 -26.51
CA ASP A 28 10.09 -6.01 -25.17
C ASP A 28 8.87 -5.09 -25.07
N LEU A 29 8.96 -3.85 -25.55
CA LEU A 29 7.83 -2.93 -25.56
C LEU A 29 6.67 -3.46 -26.41
N GLY A 30 6.97 -3.95 -27.63
CA GLY A 30 5.97 -4.55 -28.50
C GLY A 30 5.28 -5.76 -27.88
N ALA A 31 6.04 -6.62 -27.23
CA ALA A 31 5.52 -7.78 -26.50
C ALA A 31 4.62 -7.34 -25.31
N PHE A 32 5.00 -6.30 -24.58
CA PHE A 32 4.18 -5.76 -23.50
C PHE A 32 2.88 -5.14 -24.00
N LEU A 33 2.91 -4.37 -25.09
CA LEU A 33 1.70 -3.78 -25.69
C LEU A 33 0.75 -4.86 -26.23
N GLY A 34 1.27 -5.86 -26.94
CA GLY A 34 0.45 -6.97 -27.42
C GLY A 34 -0.20 -7.78 -26.29
N ARG A 35 0.52 -8.00 -25.17
CA ARG A 35 -0.05 -8.62 -23.97
C ARG A 35 -1.12 -7.72 -23.34
N GLN A 36 -0.90 -6.42 -23.29
CA GLN A 36 -1.85 -5.44 -22.77
C GLN A 36 -3.19 -5.50 -23.52
N GLU A 37 -3.16 -5.53 -24.85
CA GLU A 37 -4.36 -5.67 -25.67
C GLU A 37 -5.06 -7.02 -25.45
N ALA A 38 -4.30 -8.11 -25.44
CA ALA A 38 -4.85 -9.44 -25.21
C ALA A 38 -5.54 -9.58 -23.85
N PHE A 39 -4.93 -9.06 -22.78
CA PHE A 39 -5.50 -9.12 -21.43
C PHE A 39 -6.67 -8.16 -21.24
N GLY A 40 -6.66 -7.00 -21.89
CA GLY A 40 -7.75 -6.03 -21.83
C GLY A 40 -9.07 -6.54 -22.46
N LEU A 41 -8.95 -7.38 -23.48
CA LEU A 41 -10.11 -7.95 -24.19
C LEU A 41 -10.82 -9.07 -23.41
N ILE A 42 -10.12 -9.79 -22.53
CA ILE A 42 -10.64 -11.02 -21.92
C ILE A 42 -11.60 -10.78 -20.77
N ALA A 43 -11.50 -9.69 -20.01
CA ALA A 43 -12.24 -9.60 -18.74
C ALA A 43 -12.87 -8.24 -18.39
N GLY A 44 -12.63 -7.17 -19.15
CA GLY A 44 -13.07 -5.82 -18.76
C GLY A 44 -12.54 -5.33 -17.42
N ARG A 45 -11.62 -6.10 -16.80
CA ARG A 45 -10.95 -5.80 -15.53
C ARG A 45 -9.46 -6.00 -15.69
N CYS A 46 -8.66 -5.19 -15.03
CA CYS A 46 -7.20 -5.33 -15.06
C CYS A 46 -6.79 -6.67 -14.43
N SER A 47 -6.06 -7.51 -15.18
CA SER A 47 -5.48 -8.74 -14.68
C SER A 47 -4.15 -8.48 -13.96
N ALA A 48 -3.69 -9.44 -13.15
CA ALA A 48 -2.37 -9.37 -12.52
C ALA A 48 -1.24 -9.20 -13.56
N ALA A 49 -1.29 -9.96 -14.66
CA ALA A 49 -0.31 -9.87 -15.75
C ALA A 49 -0.32 -8.49 -16.41
N GLN A 50 -1.49 -7.91 -16.64
CA GLN A 50 -1.63 -6.55 -17.18
C GLN A 50 -1.02 -5.51 -16.23
N ALA A 51 -1.31 -5.59 -14.94
CA ALA A 51 -0.75 -4.68 -13.95
C ALA A 51 0.79 -4.75 -13.89
N VAL A 52 1.36 -5.97 -13.94
CA VAL A 52 2.82 -6.19 -14.01
C VAL A 52 3.42 -5.59 -15.28
N CYS A 53 2.77 -5.77 -16.45
CA CYS A 53 3.21 -5.17 -17.70
C CYS A 53 3.20 -3.63 -17.62
N LEU A 54 2.12 -3.01 -17.13
CA LEU A 54 2.01 -1.56 -16.96
C LEU A 54 3.11 -1.00 -16.06
N ARG A 55 3.38 -1.68 -14.93
CA ARG A 55 4.47 -1.31 -14.03
C ARG A 55 5.82 -1.40 -14.73
N ALA A 56 6.10 -2.50 -15.44
CA ALA A 56 7.37 -2.69 -16.15
C ALA A 56 7.59 -1.62 -17.24
N ILE A 57 6.57 -1.28 -18.01
CA ILE A 57 6.65 -0.19 -19.02
C ILE A 57 7.01 1.14 -18.35
N TYR A 58 6.37 1.46 -17.22
CA TYR A 58 6.57 2.70 -16.49
C TYR A 58 7.95 2.76 -15.81
N GLU A 59 8.30 1.77 -14.98
CA GLU A 59 9.54 1.76 -14.20
C GLU A 59 10.81 1.68 -15.07
N LYS A 60 10.78 0.84 -16.10
CA LYS A 60 11.88 0.70 -17.06
C LYS A 60 11.88 1.80 -18.12
N GLN A 61 10.93 2.75 -18.06
CA GLN A 61 10.78 3.86 -19.00
C GLN A 61 10.71 3.44 -20.47
N LEU A 62 10.20 2.23 -20.74
CA LEU A 62 10.13 1.68 -22.10
C LEU A 62 9.28 2.54 -23.03
N TYR A 63 8.29 3.24 -22.49
CA TYR A 63 7.43 4.16 -23.23
C TYR A 63 8.22 5.29 -23.93
N LYS A 64 9.39 5.71 -23.39
CA LYS A 64 10.21 6.78 -23.96
C LYS A 64 10.72 6.48 -25.37
N LYS A 65 10.77 5.21 -25.77
CA LYS A 65 11.15 4.81 -27.12
C LYS A 65 10.11 5.19 -28.17
N ARG A 66 8.84 5.33 -27.78
CA ARG A 66 7.73 5.68 -28.67
C ARG A 66 7.22 7.09 -28.42
N CYS A 67 7.20 7.52 -27.17
CA CYS A 67 6.68 8.81 -26.77
C CYS A 67 7.43 9.33 -25.53
N PRO A 68 8.00 10.56 -25.56
CA PRO A 68 8.74 11.09 -24.41
C PRO A 68 7.84 11.39 -23.21
N ASP A 69 6.55 11.62 -23.44
CA ASP A 69 5.58 11.95 -22.40
C ASP A 69 4.72 10.74 -22.01
N TRP A 70 4.71 10.42 -20.72
CA TRP A 70 3.94 9.30 -20.17
C TRP A 70 2.43 9.48 -20.31
N ASP A 71 1.91 10.69 -20.12
CA ASP A 71 0.46 10.93 -20.21
C ASP A 71 -0.03 10.73 -21.66
N ARG A 72 0.75 11.22 -22.62
CA ARG A 72 0.50 11.00 -24.04
C ARG A 72 0.57 9.51 -24.40
N PHE A 73 1.61 8.80 -23.90
CA PHE A 73 1.75 7.35 -24.11
C PHE A 73 0.55 6.57 -23.59
N CYS A 74 0.06 6.89 -22.38
CA CYS A 74 -1.12 6.26 -21.82
C CYS A 74 -2.36 6.41 -22.72
N ARG A 75 -2.57 7.60 -23.28
CA ARG A 75 -3.73 7.86 -24.16
C ARG A 75 -3.60 7.20 -25.53
N GLU A 76 -2.43 7.32 -26.17
CA GLU A 76 -2.24 6.92 -27.57
C GLU A 76 -1.98 5.41 -27.72
N TYR A 77 -1.25 4.81 -26.79
CA TYR A 77 -0.81 3.40 -26.89
C TYR A 77 -1.51 2.45 -25.92
N LEU A 78 -1.90 2.92 -24.75
CA LEU A 78 -2.59 2.08 -23.76
C LEU A 78 -4.12 2.28 -23.80
N HIS A 79 -4.59 3.37 -24.39
CA HIS A 79 -6.01 3.77 -24.38
C HIS A 79 -6.62 3.87 -22.97
N ILE A 80 -5.77 4.18 -22.00
CA ILE A 80 -6.11 4.30 -20.59
C ILE A 80 -5.60 5.65 -20.08
N SER A 81 -6.36 6.32 -19.20
CA SER A 81 -5.90 7.58 -18.62
C SER A 81 -4.71 7.37 -17.67
N ARG A 82 -3.77 8.31 -17.65
CA ARG A 82 -2.61 8.30 -16.75
C ARG A 82 -2.99 8.06 -15.27
N PRO A 83 -3.99 8.75 -14.68
CA PRO A 83 -4.39 8.51 -13.29
C PRO A 83 -4.84 7.06 -13.06
N HIS A 84 -5.54 6.46 -14.02
CA HIS A 84 -5.99 5.08 -13.91
C HIS A 84 -4.82 4.09 -13.95
N VAL A 85 -3.86 4.28 -14.85
CA VAL A 85 -2.64 3.45 -14.88
C VAL A 85 -1.84 3.59 -13.59
N GLN A 86 -1.66 4.81 -13.08
CA GLN A 86 -0.96 5.04 -11.82
C GLN A 86 -1.67 4.39 -10.63
N HIS A 87 -3.01 4.39 -10.65
CA HIS A 87 -3.80 3.70 -9.63
C HIS A 87 -3.58 2.18 -9.68
N ILE A 88 -3.57 1.57 -10.89
CA ILE A 88 -3.26 0.14 -11.07
C ILE A 88 -1.87 -0.18 -10.53
N ILE A 89 -0.85 0.59 -10.90
CA ILE A 89 0.52 0.39 -10.43
C ILE A 89 0.60 0.51 -8.90
N LYS A 90 -0.08 1.49 -8.31
CA LYS A 90 -0.16 1.66 -6.86
C LYS A 90 -0.77 0.44 -6.18
N LEU A 91 -1.88 -0.07 -6.69
CA LEU A 91 -2.54 -1.27 -6.15
C LEU A 91 -1.63 -2.50 -6.26
N LEU A 92 -0.90 -2.65 -7.37
CA LEU A 92 0.06 -3.74 -7.55
C LEU A 92 1.21 -3.66 -6.55
N ASN A 93 1.73 -2.46 -6.30
CA ASN A 93 2.82 -2.26 -5.35
C ASN A 93 2.37 -2.45 -3.90
N GLU A 94 1.11 -2.12 -3.59
CA GLU A 94 0.56 -2.24 -2.22
C GLU A 94 0.12 -3.67 -1.90
N PHE A 95 -0.53 -4.36 -2.85
CA PHE A 95 -1.21 -5.63 -2.58
C PHE A 95 -0.64 -6.82 -3.35
N GLY A 96 0.22 -6.59 -4.32
CA GLY A 96 0.72 -7.65 -5.18
C GLY A 96 -0.30 -8.14 -6.22
N PRO A 97 0.02 -9.26 -6.92
CA PRO A 97 -0.83 -9.84 -7.97
C PRO A 97 -2.14 -10.41 -7.45
N ASP A 98 -2.17 -10.92 -6.23
CA ASP A 98 -3.33 -11.61 -5.63
C ASP A 98 -4.57 -10.71 -5.55
N TYR A 99 -4.38 -9.39 -5.36
CA TYR A 99 -5.47 -8.41 -5.44
C TYR A 99 -6.19 -8.46 -6.78
N PHE A 100 -5.45 -8.55 -7.87
CA PHE A 100 -6.02 -8.59 -9.21
C PHE A 100 -6.68 -9.93 -9.50
N GLU A 101 -6.12 -11.03 -9.03
CA GLU A 101 -6.73 -12.36 -9.14
C GLU A 101 -8.08 -12.40 -8.44
N LEU A 102 -8.15 -11.95 -7.19
CA LEU A 102 -9.42 -11.85 -6.47
C LEU A 102 -10.39 -10.88 -7.18
N SER A 103 -9.89 -9.76 -7.71
CA SER A 103 -10.71 -8.77 -8.40
C SER A 103 -11.32 -9.29 -9.70
N GLN A 104 -10.74 -10.33 -10.31
CA GLN A 104 -11.35 -11.03 -11.44
C GLN A 104 -12.59 -11.84 -11.03
N LEU A 105 -12.58 -12.39 -9.82
CA LEU A 105 -13.63 -13.26 -9.31
C LEU A 105 -14.79 -12.48 -8.69
N THR A 106 -14.50 -11.36 -8.01
CA THR A 106 -15.50 -10.55 -7.34
C THR A 106 -15.16 -9.06 -7.32
N ARG A 107 -16.13 -8.20 -7.04
CA ARG A 107 -15.88 -6.76 -6.85
C ARG A 107 -15.23 -6.51 -5.49
N VAL A 108 -13.96 -6.10 -5.51
CA VAL A 108 -13.18 -5.77 -4.32
C VAL A 108 -12.59 -4.37 -4.46
N SER A 109 -12.84 -3.49 -3.48
CA SER A 109 -12.12 -2.23 -3.34
C SER A 109 -10.83 -2.44 -2.53
N ALA A 110 -9.87 -1.53 -2.65
CA ALA A 110 -8.64 -1.55 -1.85
C ALA A 110 -8.93 -1.65 -0.33
N GLU A 111 -9.92 -0.90 0.15
CA GLU A 111 -10.36 -0.93 1.54
C GLU A 111 -10.91 -2.30 1.94
N THR A 112 -11.78 -2.88 1.09
CA THR A 112 -12.31 -4.23 1.32
C THR A 112 -11.19 -5.26 1.33
N TYR A 113 -10.23 -5.15 0.40
CA TYR A 113 -9.10 -6.07 0.33
C TYR A 113 -8.24 -6.04 1.59
N ARG A 114 -7.91 -4.84 2.11
CA ARG A 114 -7.19 -4.72 3.39
C ARG A 114 -7.94 -5.39 4.55
N ALA A 115 -9.26 -5.25 4.58
CA ALA A 115 -10.08 -5.84 5.64
C ALA A 115 -10.13 -7.38 5.58
N ILE A 116 -10.04 -7.96 4.37
CA ILE A 116 -10.09 -9.42 4.19
C ILE A 116 -8.70 -10.07 4.09
N LEU A 117 -7.63 -9.27 4.01
CA LEU A 117 -6.25 -9.77 3.87
C LEU A 117 -5.87 -10.83 4.94
N PRO A 118 -6.26 -10.68 6.23
CA PRO A 118 -5.97 -11.71 7.24
C PRO A 118 -6.65 -13.06 6.98
N ALA A 119 -7.74 -13.07 6.21
CA ALA A 119 -8.49 -14.27 5.83
C ALA A 119 -8.01 -14.87 4.50
N LEU A 120 -7.06 -14.21 3.81
CA LEU A 120 -6.48 -14.69 2.57
C LEU A 120 -5.15 -15.40 2.85
N GLN A 121 -5.10 -16.70 2.59
CA GLN A 121 -3.89 -17.51 2.73
C GLN A 121 -3.85 -18.56 1.61
N ASP A 122 -2.67 -18.80 1.05
CA ASP A 122 -2.41 -19.87 0.07
C ASP A 122 -3.45 -19.92 -1.08
N GLN A 123 -3.72 -18.76 -1.71
CA GLN A 123 -4.73 -18.61 -2.77
C GLN A 123 -6.13 -19.13 -2.38
N SER A 124 -6.45 -19.04 -1.11
CA SER A 124 -7.74 -19.44 -0.54
C SER A 124 -8.27 -18.36 0.41
N LEU A 125 -9.58 -18.22 0.47
CA LEU A 125 -10.27 -17.35 1.41
C LEU A 125 -10.81 -18.20 2.56
N HIS A 126 -10.33 -17.94 3.78
CA HIS A 126 -10.73 -18.64 5.00
C HIS A 126 -11.82 -17.85 5.72
N VAL A 127 -13.03 -18.39 5.77
CA VAL A 127 -14.20 -17.76 6.43
C VAL A 127 -14.98 -18.82 7.17
N ASP A 128 -15.29 -18.53 8.43
CA ASP A 128 -16.11 -19.39 9.31
C ASP A 128 -15.60 -20.85 9.41
N GLY A 129 -14.27 -21.04 9.35
CA GLY A 129 -13.64 -22.37 9.39
C GLY A 129 -13.63 -23.10 8.03
N GLU A 130 -14.17 -22.50 6.99
CA GLU A 130 -14.15 -23.03 5.63
C GLU A 130 -13.05 -22.37 4.80
N SER A 131 -12.34 -23.15 3.97
CA SER A 131 -11.36 -22.68 3.00
C SER A 131 -11.97 -22.70 1.59
N ILE A 132 -12.04 -21.55 0.94
CA ILE A 132 -12.60 -21.38 -0.40
C ILE A 132 -11.46 -21.02 -1.36
N ALA A 133 -11.05 -21.95 -2.22
CA ALA A 133 -10.00 -21.69 -3.22
C ALA A 133 -10.42 -20.59 -4.19
N LEU A 134 -9.48 -19.69 -4.54
CA LEU A 134 -9.67 -18.57 -5.45
C LEU A 134 -9.67 -19.04 -6.92
N VAL A 135 -10.68 -19.81 -7.29
CA VAL A 135 -10.88 -20.30 -8.66
C VAL A 135 -12.21 -19.81 -9.23
N PRO A 136 -12.35 -19.68 -10.56
CA PRO A 136 -13.58 -19.19 -11.18
C PRO A 136 -14.85 -19.97 -10.81
N ALA A 137 -14.72 -21.30 -10.60
CA ALA A 137 -15.81 -22.15 -10.16
C ALA A 137 -16.41 -21.71 -8.81
N ASN A 138 -15.63 -21.07 -7.95
CA ASN A 138 -16.04 -20.59 -6.63
C ASN A 138 -16.43 -19.10 -6.60
N ALA A 139 -16.49 -18.43 -7.75
CA ALA A 139 -16.71 -16.97 -7.81
C ALA A 139 -17.95 -16.50 -7.02
N ALA A 140 -19.07 -17.23 -7.09
CA ALA A 140 -20.28 -16.91 -6.35
C ALA A 140 -20.09 -17.04 -4.84
N ARG A 141 -19.41 -18.11 -4.37
CA ARG A 141 -19.11 -18.35 -2.95
C ARG A 141 -18.13 -17.28 -2.42
N ILE A 142 -17.09 -16.97 -3.18
CA ILE A 142 -16.11 -15.91 -2.88
C ILE A 142 -16.82 -14.55 -2.75
N SER A 143 -17.72 -14.24 -3.71
CA SER A 143 -18.48 -12.99 -3.69
C SER A 143 -19.35 -12.87 -2.45
N ALA A 144 -20.04 -13.93 -2.04
CA ALA A 144 -20.88 -13.99 -0.83
C ALA A 144 -20.00 -13.83 0.44
N ALA A 145 -18.89 -14.55 0.52
CA ALA A 145 -17.96 -14.49 1.64
C ALA A 145 -17.33 -13.08 1.80
N VAL A 146 -16.87 -12.47 0.69
CA VAL A 146 -16.33 -11.10 0.70
C VAL A 146 -17.41 -10.08 1.10
N ALA A 147 -18.65 -10.25 0.65
CA ALA A 147 -19.77 -9.39 1.07
C ALA A 147 -20.07 -9.52 2.58
N GLY A 148 -20.03 -10.74 3.12
CA GLY A 148 -20.15 -11.01 4.56
C GLY A 148 -19.06 -10.34 5.38
N LEU A 149 -17.79 -10.56 5.02
CA LEU A 149 -16.64 -9.95 5.66
C LEU A 149 -16.68 -8.42 5.59
N ARG A 150 -17.08 -7.86 4.44
CA ARG A 150 -17.26 -6.40 4.28
C ARG A 150 -18.37 -5.86 5.19
N LYS A 151 -19.47 -6.60 5.35
CA LYS A 151 -20.55 -6.22 6.26
C LYS A 151 -20.08 -6.29 7.70
N ALA A 152 -19.36 -7.33 8.08
CA ALA A 152 -18.77 -7.48 9.42
C ALA A 152 -17.73 -6.37 9.71
N ALA A 153 -16.86 -6.04 8.77
CA ALA A 153 -15.90 -4.94 8.90
C ALA A 153 -16.55 -3.55 8.98
N ARG A 154 -17.71 -3.38 8.33
CA ARG A 154 -18.53 -2.16 8.42
C ARG A 154 -19.48 -2.14 9.60
N ALA A 155 -19.84 -3.30 10.13
CA ALA A 155 -20.47 -3.37 11.43
C ALA A 155 -19.46 -2.76 12.40
N LYS A 156 -19.65 -1.46 12.66
CA LYS A 156 -18.89 -0.74 13.68
C LYS A 156 -18.81 -1.65 14.88
N PRO A 157 -17.61 -1.89 15.48
CA PRO A 157 -17.57 -2.50 16.81
C PRO A 157 -18.63 -1.76 17.63
N PRO A 158 -19.48 -2.45 18.39
CA PRO A 158 -20.56 -1.82 19.14
C PRO A 158 -19.91 -0.59 19.77
N LYS A 159 -20.40 0.59 19.37
CA LYS A 159 -19.83 1.89 19.78
C LYS A 159 -19.54 1.69 21.26
N PRO A 160 -18.29 1.71 21.75
CA PRO A 160 -18.02 1.40 23.15
C PRO A 160 -19.03 2.22 23.89
N ALA A 161 -19.91 1.57 24.64
CA ALA A 161 -21.11 2.16 25.21
C ALA A 161 -20.67 3.52 25.70
N VAL A 162 -21.21 4.60 25.12
CA VAL A 162 -20.74 5.97 25.44
C VAL A 162 -20.67 5.95 26.94
N PRO A 163 -19.50 5.97 27.57
CA PRO A 163 -19.43 5.86 29.01
C PRO A 163 -20.39 6.91 29.53
N PRO A 164 -21.35 6.55 30.39
CA PRO A 164 -22.43 7.43 30.78
C PRO A 164 -21.80 8.79 30.98
N GLN A 165 -22.30 9.82 30.27
CA GLN A 165 -21.62 11.11 30.23
C GLN A 165 -21.46 11.53 31.68
N LEU A 166 -20.26 11.19 32.23
CA LEU A 166 -19.91 11.52 33.58
C LEU A 166 -20.20 13.00 33.78
N SER A 167 -20.99 13.36 34.76
CA SER A 167 -21.22 14.73 35.07
C SER A 167 -19.87 15.46 35.20
N GLU A 168 -19.82 16.72 34.97
CA GLU A 168 -18.58 17.51 35.05
C GLU A 168 -17.85 17.28 36.38
N LYS A 169 -18.62 17.11 37.46
CA LYS A 169 -18.12 16.74 38.80
C LYS A 169 -17.45 15.37 38.84
N GLU A 170 -18.04 14.39 38.16
CA GLU A 170 -17.45 13.02 38.08
C GLU A 170 -16.21 12.98 37.18
N ARG A 171 -16.17 13.81 36.10
CA ARG A 171 -14.99 13.98 35.27
C ARG A 171 -13.83 14.61 36.05
N LEU A 172 -14.12 15.65 36.85
CA LEU A 172 -13.12 16.29 37.73
C LEU A 172 -12.62 15.29 38.80
N ALA A 173 -13.52 14.51 39.41
CA ALA A 173 -13.13 13.49 40.38
C ALA A 173 -12.28 12.37 39.76
N ALA A 174 -12.59 11.96 38.53
CA ALA A 174 -11.79 10.98 37.78
C ALA A 174 -10.41 11.53 37.40
N LEU A 175 -10.36 12.80 37.00
CA LEU A 175 -9.10 13.48 36.71
C LEU A 175 -8.24 13.60 37.98
N GLY A 176 -8.84 13.98 39.12
CA GLY A 176 -8.15 14.04 40.40
C GLY A 176 -7.51 12.72 40.81
N ARG A 177 -8.24 11.60 40.66
CA ARG A 177 -7.67 10.27 40.93
C ARG A 177 -6.47 9.97 40.04
N ARG A 178 -6.56 10.23 38.74
CA ARG A 178 -5.45 10.02 37.80
C ARG A 178 -4.24 10.90 38.12
N CYS A 179 -4.46 12.13 38.55
CA CYS A 179 -3.38 12.99 39.00
C CYS A 179 -2.69 12.42 40.25
N SER A 180 -3.44 11.90 41.22
CA SER A 180 -2.86 11.26 42.39
C SER A 180 -2.05 10.03 42.03
N GLU A 181 -2.58 9.15 41.16
CA GLU A 181 -1.85 7.96 40.68
C GLU A 181 -0.52 8.34 40.00
N ILE A 182 -0.52 9.40 39.19
CA ILE A 182 0.69 9.91 38.54
C ILE A 182 1.70 10.47 39.57
N LEU A 183 1.21 11.17 40.59
CA LEU A 183 2.07 11.70 41.65
C LEU A 183 2.72 10.57 42.46
N ASP A 184 1.94 9.54 42.80
CA ASP A 184 2.44 8.36 43.53
C ASP A 184 3.52 7.61 42.69
N GLU A 185 3.31 7.50 41.35
CA GLU A 185 4.35 6.97 40.45
C GLU A 185 5.60 7.84 40.42
N PHE A 186 5.45 9.16 40.38
CA PHE A 186 6.59 10.08 40.45
C PHE A 186 7.37 9.96 41.77
N GLU A 187 6.69 9.84 42.89
CA GLU A 187 7.33 9.63 44.21
C GLU A 187 8.08 8.30 44.24
N HIS A 188 7.47 7.23 43.73
CA HIS A 188 8.11 5.95 43.64
C HIS A 188 9.37 5.94 42.75
N LEU A 189 9.30 6.63 41.60
CA LEU A 189 10.43 6.76 40.68
C LEU A 189 11.54 7.65 41.25
N ALA A 190 11.18 8.70 42.02
CA ALA A 190 12.14 9.59 42.69
C ALA A 190 12.94 8.86 43.77
N GLY A 191 12.33 7.86 44.42
CA GLY A 191 13.02 7.01 45.39
C GLY A 191 14.01 6.01 44.77
N SER A 192 13.93 5.73 43.48
CA SER A 192 14.85 4.86 42.75
C SER A 192 15.85 5.69 41.95
N SER A 193 17.03 5.93 42.52
CA SER A 193 18.02 6.96 42.14
C SER A 193 18.70 6.83 40.76
N ARG A 194 18.17 6.09 39.80
CA ARG A 194 18.79 5.87 38.48
C ARG A 194 18.43 6.90 37.41
N ASN A 195 17.34 7.67 37.55
CA ASN A 195 16.81 8.53 36.48
C ASN A 195 16.49 9.95 36.95
N SER A 196 17.23 10.50 37.90
CA SER A 196 16.94 11.83 38.52
C SER A 196 16.90 12.99 37.52
N GLN A 197 17.71 12.94 36.48
CA GLN A 197 17.78 14.03 35.48
C GLN A 197 16.58 13.99 34.51
N GLU A 198 16.14 12.83 34.11
CA GLU A 198 14.95 12.66 33.26
C GLU A 198 13.67 13.01 34.03
N LEU A 199 13.58 12.59 35.28
CA LEU A 199 12.49 12.94 36.18
C LEU A 199 12.40 14.46 36.43
N ALA A 200 13.53 15.14 36.63
CA ALA A 200 13.57 16.58 36.78
C ALA A 200 13.07 17.29 35.50
N SER A 201 13.45 16.80 34.32
CA SER A 201 13.01 17.33 33.03
C SER A 201 11.49 17.16 32.84
N LEU A 202 10.93 16.02 33.20
CA LEU A 202 9.48 15.77 33.16
C LEU A 202 8.70 16.65 34.13
N LEU A 203 9.21 16.86 35.36
CA LEU A 203 8.58 17.74 36.33
C LEU A 203 8.55 19.19 35.88
N VAL A 204 9.63 19.69 35.25
CA VAL A 204 9.66 21.04 34.68
C VAL A 204 8.64 21.14 33.53
N GLY A 205 8.52 20.14 32.66
CA GLY A 205 7.52 20.09 31.61
C GLY A 205 6.09 20.13 32.14
N LEU A 206 5.78 19.37 33.18
CA LEU A 206 4.48 19.36 33.87
C LEU A 206 4.18 20.71 34.52
N GLN A 207 5.14 21.32 35.22
CA GLN A 207 4.95 22.62 35.83
C GLN A 207 4.63 23.68 34.77
N THR A 208 5.37 23.68 33.66
CA THR A 208 5.11 24.61 32.54
C THR A 208 3.72 24.42 31.92
N ALA A 209 3.22 23.17 31.86
CA ALA A 209 1.88 22.89 31.35
C ALA A 209 0.79 23.37 32.33
N LEU A 210 0.99 23.18 33.64
CA LEU A 210 0.08 23.65 34.69
C LEU A 210 0.02 25.17 34.70
N ASP A 211 1.14 25.86 34.60
CA ASP A 211 1.19 27.32 34.55
C ASP A 211 0.42 27.90 33.36
N ARG A 212 0.50 27.22 32.20
CA ARG A 212 -0.30 27.58 31.02
C ARG A 212 -1.79 27.43 31.24
N ILE A 213 -2.24 26.39 31.94
CA ILE A 213 -3.64 26.13 32.26
C ILE A 213 -4.14 27.21 33.27
N GLN A 214 -3.36 27.55 34.29
CA GLN A 214 -3.69 28.58 35.27
C GLN A 214 -3.87 29.96 34.64
N LEU A 215 -3.12 30.28 33.58
CA LEU A 215 -3.27 31.54 32.83
C LEU A 215 -4.55 31.57 31.95
N THR A 216 -5.23 30.44 31.80
CA THR A 216 -6.42 30.32 30.92
C THR A 216 -7.74 30.26 31.73
N ILE A 217 -7.66 30.04 33.04
CA ILE A 217 -8.77 30.05 33.98
C ILE A 217 -8.92 31.44 34.64
#